data_5f40a6bbee84cdf7aad29543de4e7b1f
#
_entry.id   5f40a6bbee84cdf7aad29543de4e7b1f
#
_cell.length_a   1.000
_cell.length_b   1.000
_cell.length_c   1.000
_cell.angle_alpha   90.00
_cell.angle_beta   90.00
_cell.angle_gamma   90.00
#
_symmetry.space_group_name_H-M   'P 1'
#
loop_
_entity.id
_entity.type
_entity.pdbx_description
1 polymer ?
#
loop_
_entity_poly.entity_id
_entity_poly.type
_entity_poly.pdbx_seq_one_letter_code
_entity_poly.pdbx_strand_id
1 'polypeptide(L)'
;MDFDILIIGSGVVGSGLAIKVSKLGYKVAIVDSKESLPNSFRHLSLNQKSKVFLNEIDTWERIKNSAFAYEQIKVWDQEGTGFIDFNAKEAKLPNLGYIVREGEIQKNLIDQFEDNNIENFWGETV
;
A
#
# COMPACT_ATOMS: atom_id res chain seq x y z
N MET A 1 -18.27 5.33 -22.22
CA MET A 1 -18.11 5.19 -20.77
C MET A 1 -17.32 6.36 -20.25
N ASP A 2 -17.89 7.06 -19.35
CA ASP A 2 -17.27 8.28 -18.82
C ASP A 2 -16.70 8.03 -17.45
N PHE A 3 -15.42 8.34 -17.30
CA PHE A 3 -14.73 8.29 -16.01
C PHE A 3 -14.26 9.69 -15.63
N ASP A 4 -14.29 9.97 -14.36
CA ASP A 4 -13.73 11.22 -13.83
C ASP A 4 -12.21 11.13 -13.71
N ILE A 5 -11.71 9.94 -13.34
CA ILE A 5 -10.29 9.72 -13.08
C ILE A 5 -9.85 8.40 -13.72
N LEU A 6 -8.74 8.46 -14.46
CA LEU A 6 -8.05 7.30 -15.01
C LEU A 6 -6.71 7.16 -14.30
N ILE A 7 -6.46 6.01 -13.68
CA ILE A 7 -5.21 5.72 -13.01
C ILE A 7 -4.43 4.72 -13.86
N ILE A 8 -3.18 5.01 -14.11
CA ILE A 8 -2.29 4.14 -14.87
C ILE A 8 -1.33 3.44 -13.90
N GLY A 9 -1.45 2.12 -13.83
CA GLY A 9 -0.69 1.29 -12.93
C GLY A 9 -1.49 0.86 -11.70
N SER A 10 -1.56 -0.45 -11.48
CA SER A 10 -2.31 -1.06 -10.38
C SER A 10 -1.43 -1.56 -9.24
N GLY A 11 -0.26 -0.96 -9.08
CA GLY A 11 0.57 -1.20 -7.91
C GLY A 11 -0.13 -0.76 -6.62
N VAL A 12 0.55 -0.88 -5.50
CA VAL A 12 -0.01 -0.51 -4.19
C VAL A 12 -0.47 0.94 -4.16
N VAL A 13 0.32 1.86 -4.73
CA VAL A 13 -0.01 3.28 -4.74
C VAL A 13 -1.22 3.57 -5.62
N GLY A 14 -1.20 3.09 -6.86
CA GLY A 14 -2.31 3.31 -7.81
C GLY A 14 -3.61 2.69 -7.34
N SER A 15 -3.56 1.47 -6.84
CA SER A 15 -4.73 0.77 -6.32
C SER A 15 -5.31 1.45 -5.08
N GLY A 16 -4.44 1.89 -4.16
CA GLY A 16 -4.87 2.62 -2.97
C GLY A 16 -5.53 3.95 -3.33
N LEU A 17 -4.94 4.69 -4.25
CA LEU A 17 -5.52 5.95 -4.75
C LEU A 17 -6.88 5.70 -5.40
N ALA A 18 -7.01 4.65 -6.21
CA ALA A 18 -8.27 4.31 -6.88
C ALA A 18 -9.41 4.14 -5.87
N ILE A 19 -9.18 3.39 -4.80
CA ILE A 19 -10.18 3.18 -3.76
C ILE A 19 -10.50 4.49 -3.06
N LYS A 20 -9.48 5.28 -2.71
CA LYS A 20 -9.68 6.54 -2.00
C LYS A 20 -10.54 7.51 -2.80
N VAL A 21 -10.23 7.73 -4.08
CA VAL A 21 -10.99 8.69 -4.89
C VAL A 21 -12.37 8.16 -5.27
N SER A 22 -12.52 6.83 -5.39
CA SER A 22 -13.83 6.23 -5.57
C SER A 22 -14.73 6.47 -4.36
N LYS A 23 -14.19 6.34 -3.14
CA LYS A 23 -14.93 6.64 -1.90
C LYS A 23 -15.33 8.12 -1.78
N LEU A 24 -14.62 9.01 -2.47
CA LEU A 24 -14.97 10.44 -2.54
C LEU A 24 -16.06 10.73 -3.58
N GLY A 25 -16.53 9.73 -4.29
CA GLY A 25 -17.64 9.86 -5.24
C GLY A 25 -17.25 9.96 -6.70
N TYR A 26 -15.95 9.86 -7.02
CA TYR A 26 -15.48 9.91 -8.41
C TYR A 26 -15.66 8.57 -9.10
N LYS A 27 -15.95 8.60 -10.39
CA LYS A 27 -15.94 7.42 -11.25
C LYS A 27 -14.52 7.14 -11.69
N VAL A 28 -14.01 5.97 -11.33
CA VAL A 28 -12.59 5.63 -11.48
C VAL A 28 -12.41 4.44 -12.39
N ALA A 29 -11.46 4.56 -13.31
CA ALA A 29 -10.91 3.44 -14.06
C ALA A 29 -9.43 3.30 -13.75
N ILE A 30 -8.95 2.07 -13.74
CA ILE A 30 -7.53 1.75 -13.55
C ILE A 30 -7.07 0.84 -14.68
N VAL A 31 -5.91 1.15 -15.23
CA VAL A 31 -5.32 0.44 -16.37
C VAL A 31 -3.95 -0.10 -15.96
N ASP A 32 -3.66 -1.32 -16.31
CA ASP A 32 -2.34 -1.90 -16.12
C ASP A 32 -1.94 -2.71 -17.35
N SER A 33 -0.69 -2.57 -17.77
CA SER A 33 -0.15 -3.31 -18.92
C SER A 33 0.00 -4.81 -18.63
N LYS A 34 0.05 -5.22 -17.36
CA LYS A 34 0.11 -6.62 -16.96
C LYS A 34 -1.25 -7.28 -17.09
N GLU A 35 -1.27 -8.51 -17.57
CA GLU A 35 -2.52 -9.27 -17.75
C GLU A 35 -3.02 -9.88 -16.44
N SER A 36 -2.13 -10.05 -15.47
CA SER A 36 -2.46 -10.59 -14.16
C SER A 36 -1.62 -9.94 -13.09
N LEU A 37 -2.10 -10.05 -11.85
CA LEU A 37 -1.37 -9.55 -10.69
C LEU A 37 -0.05 -10.30 -10.52
N PRO A 38 1.08 -9.59 -10.41
CA PRO A 38 2.31 -10.22 -9.98
C PRO A 38 2.17 -10.64 -8.52
N ASN A 39 2.50 -11.89 -8.23
CA ASN A 39 2.60 -12.36 -6.85
C ASN A 39 3.96 -11.96 -6.30
N SER A 40 4.12 -10.71 -5.93
CA SER A 40 5.38 -10.17 -5.45
C SER A 40 5.71 -10.68 -4.05
N PHE A 41 6.92 -11.20 -3.87
CA PHE A 41 7.45 -11.57 -2.55
C PHE A 41 8.20 -10.43 -1.86
N ARG A 42 8.30 -9.29 -2.52
CA ARG A 42 8.93 -8.11 -1.96
C ARG A 42 8.19 -7.67 -0.70
N HIS A 43 8.94 -7.27 0.32
CA HIS A 43 8.38 -6.74 1.56
C HIS A 43 8.50 -5.22 1.58
N LEU A 44 7.45 -4.57 2.02
CA LEU A 44 7.40 -3.13 2.20
C LEU A 44 7.35 -2.79 3.69
N SER A 45 7.94 -1.66 4.02
CA SER A 45 7.84 -1.07 5.35
C SER A 45 6.79 0.04 5.31
N LEU A 46 5.73 -0.11 6.11
CA LEU A 46 4.64 0.86 6.22
C LEU A 46 4.80 1.64 7.51
N ASN A 47 4.85 2.97 7.41
CA ASN A 47 4.87 3.82 8.60
C ASN A 47 3.45 4.02 9.14
N GLN A 48 3.32 4.75 10.25
CA GLN A 48 2.02 4.98 10.89
C GLN A 48 1.05 5.75 9.99
N LYS A 49 1.53 6.68 9.17
CA LYS A 49 0.69 7.42 8.23
C LYS A 49 0.12 6.50 7.15
N SER A 50 0.92 5.58 6.64
CA SER A 50 0.45 4.58 5.67
C SER A 50 -0.61 3.67 6.27
N LYS A 51 -0.44 3.27 7.53
CA LYS A 51 -1.46 2.51 8.26
C LYS A 51 -2.78 3.29 8.36
N VAL A 52 -2.71 4.57 8.72
CA VAL A 52 -3.91 5.43 8.81
C VAL A 52 -4.61 5.48 7.46
N PHE A 53 -3.87 5.71 6.37
CA PHE A 53 -4.43 5.73 5.03
C PHE A 53 -5.11 4.40 4.66
N LEU A 54 -4.44 3.29 4.90
CA LEU A 54 -5.00 1.95 4.62
C LEU A 54 -6.24 1.66 5.47
N ASN A 55 -6.28 2.19 6.69
CA ASN A 55 -7.46 2.06 7.55
C ASN A 55 -8.63 2.88 7.01
N GLU A 56 -8.39 4.07 6.47
CA GLU A 56 -9.43 4.91 5.87
C GLU A 56 -10.09 4.27 4.66
N ILE A 57 -9.37 3.41 3.94
CA ILE A 57 -9.89 2.69 2.76
C ILE A 57 -10.22 1.23 3.07
N ASP A 58 -10.42 0.90 4.33
CA ASP A 58 -10.85 -0.43 4.82
C ASP A 58 -9.91 -1.58 4.45
N THR A 59 -8.65 -1.28 4.17
CA THR A 59 -7.66 -2.29 3.78
C THR A 59 -6.84 -2.79 4.97
N TRP A 60 -6.57 -1.95 5.96
CA TRP A 60 -5.74 -2.32 7.11
C TRP A 60 -6.28 -3.57 7.84
N GLU A 61 -7.59 -3.64 8.06
CA GLU A 61 -8.22 -4.79 8.73
C GLU A 61 -7.99 -6.10 7.98
N ARG A 62 -7.86 -6.04 6.66
CA ARG A 62 -7.64 -7.21 5.80
C ARG A 62 -6.20 -7.73 5.84
N ILE A 63 -5.23 -6.87 6.14
CA ILE A 63 -3.80 -7.20 6.09
C ILE A 63 -3.09 -7.21 7.44
N LYS A 64 -3.71 -6.68 8.49
CA LYS A 64 -3.06 -6.50 9.80
C LYS A 64 -2.48 -7.79 10.39
N ASN A 65 -3.13 -8.93 10.16
CA ASN A 65 -2.65 -10.21 10.67
C ASN A 65 -1.42 -10.73 9.92
N SER A 66 -1.14 -10.19 8.74
CA SER A 66 0.05 -10.49 7.94
C SER A 66 1.14 -9.44 8.12
N ALA A 67 0.90 -8.42 8.93
CA ALA A 67 1.82 -7.33 9.19
C ALA A 67 2.68 -7.63 10.42
N PHE A 68 3.98 -7.39 10.29
CA PHE A 68 4.93 -7.55 11.39
C PHE A 68 5.35 -6.17 11.89
N ALA A 69 4.98 -5.82 13.12
CA ALA A 69 5.35 -4.56 13.75
C ALA A 69 6.83 -4.54 14.13
N TYR A 70 7.51 -3.43 13.91
CA TYR A 70 8.88 -3.25 14.38
C TYR A 70 8.98 -1.97 15.24
N GLU A 71 9.80 -2.03 16.27
CA GLU A 71 9.92 -0.97 17.28
C GLU A 71 11.26 -0.26 17.25
N GLN A 72 12.23 -0.79 16.52
CA GLN A 72 13.58 -0.28 16.50
C GLN A 72 14.19 -0.40 15.11
N ILE A 73 14.92 0.64 14.71
CA ILE A 73 15.72 0.65 13.49
C ILE A 73 17.13 1.08 13.87
N LYS A 74 18.11 0.26 13.52
CA LYS A 74 19.53 0.59 13.67
C LYS A 74 20.15 0.75 12.30
N VAL A 75 20.81 1.86 12.10
CA VAL A 75 21.57 2.15 10.87
C VAL A 75 23.01 2.43 11.24
N TRP A 76 23.94 1.74 10.63
CA TRP A 76 25.37 1.95 10.88
C TRP A 76 26.12 2.02 9.56
N ASP A 77 27.24 2.73 9.60
CA ASP A 77 28.16 2.82 8.47
C ASP A 77 29.04 1.58 8.44
N GLN A 78 29.08 0.88 7.33
CA GLN A 78 29.86 -0.33 7.16
C GLN A 78 31.37 -0.09 7.31
N GLU A 79 31.85 1.10 6.90
CA GLU A 79 33.28 1.45 6.92
C GLU A 79 33.63 2.44 8.03
N GLY A 80 32.66 2.91 8.78
CA GLY A 80 32.83 3.92 9.82
C GLY A 80 32.38 3.45 11.19
N THR A 81 32.46 4.36 12.17
CA THR A 81 32.04 4.11 13.55
C THR A 81 30.71 4.73 13.89
N GLY A 82 30.10 5.45 12.94
CA GLY A 82 28.82 6.11 13.14
C GLY A 82 27.65 5.15 13.07
N PHE A 83 26.69 5.35 13.96
CA PHE A 83 25.41 4.62 13.87
C PHE A 83 24.28 5.52 14.36
N ILE A 84 23.07 5.20 13.89
CA ILE A 84 21.84 5.85 14.31
C ILE A 84 20.89 4.78 14.81
N ASP A 85 20.24 5.04 15.93
CA ASP A 85 19.25 4.15 16.53
C ASP A 85 17.94 4.91 16.66
N PHE A 86 16.90 4.41 16.00
CA PHE A 86 15.53 4.92 16.14
C PHE A 86 14.74 3.94 16.99
N ASN A 87 14.06 4.46 18.00
CA ASN A 87 13.27 3.65 18.92
C ASN A 87 11.87 4.24 19.05
N ALA A 88 10.85 3.39 18.98
CA ALA A 88 9.46 3.81 19.07
C ALA A 88 9.14 4.49 20.40
N LYS A 89 9.74 4.05 21.51
CA LYS A 89 9.53 4.66 22.82
C LYS A 89 9.96 6.12 22.87
N GLU A 90 11.10 6.44 22.27
CA GLU A 90 11.61 7.82 22.19
C GLU A 90 10.70 8.71 21.35
N ALA A 91 10.09 8.14 20.31
CA ALA A 91 9.13 8.83 19.45
C ALA A 91 7.73 8.86 20.03
N LYS A 92 7.49 8.24 21.17
CA LYS A 92 6.16 8.09 21.81
C LYS A 92 5.13 7.42 20.88
N LEU A 93 5.58 6.41 20.14
CA LEU A 93 4.76 5.62 19.24
C LEU A 93 4.64 4.18 19.74
N PRO A 94 3.54 3.47 19.41
CA PRO A 94 3.41 2.05 19.76
C PRO A 94 4.44 1.19 19.01
N ASN A 95 4.80 1.59 17.80
CA ASN A 95 5.86 1.00 16.99
C ASN A 95 6.29 2.01 15.93
N LEU A 96 7.35 1.71 15.19
CA LEU A 96 7.84 2.58 14.11
C LEU A 96 7.16 2.29 12.78
N GLY A 97 6.61 1.11 12.63
CA GLY A 97 5.93 0.71 11.39
C GLY A 97 5.70 -0.78 11.33
N TYR A 98 5.38 -1.25 10.14
CA TYR A 98 5.01 -2.64 9.87
C TYR A 98 5.69 -3.12 8.60
N ILE A 99 6.19 -4.35 8.63
CA ILE A 99 6.68 -5.05 7.44
C ILE A 99 5.54 -5.90 6.90
N VAL A 100 5.20 -5.70 5.64
CA VAL A 100 4.12 -6.44 4.97
C VAL A 100 4.58 -6.83 3.56
N ARG A 101 4.21 -8.00 3.11
CA ARG A 101 4.48 -8.42 1.73
C ARG A 101 3.65 -7.59 0.75
N GLU A 102 4.32 -7.04 -0.27
CA GLU A 102 3.68 -6.18 -1.28
C GLU A 102 2.50 -6.86 -1.96
N GLY A 103 2.66 -8.12 -2.35
CA GLY A 103 1.59 -8.89 -3.00
C GLY A 103 0.35 -9.04 -2.14
N GLU A 104 0.51 -9.13 -0.83
CA GLU A 104 -0.60 -9.19 0.11
C GLU A 104 -1.39 -7.88 0.15
N ILE A 105 -0.67 -6.76 0.19
CA ILE A 105 -1.31 -5.44 0.16
C ILE A 105 -2.05 -5.24 -1.17
N GLN A 106 -1.38 -5.50 -2.26
CA GLN A 106 -1.91 -5.29 -3.61
C GLN A 106 -3.16 -6.14 -3.86
N LYS A 107 -3.12 -7.41 -3.51
CA LYS A 107 -4.25 -8.32 -3.63
C LYS A 107 -5.47 -7.79 -2.87
N ASN A 108 -5.29 -7.39 -1.61
CA ASN A 108 -6.39 -6.91 -0.79
C ASN A 108 -6.94 -5.56 -1.23
N LEU A 109 -6.13 -4.74 -1.90
CA LEU A 109 -6.61 -3.52 -2.52
C LEU A 109 -7.47 -3.84 -3.75
N ILE A 110 -6.99 -4.69 -4.63
CA ILE A 110 -7.68 -5.03 -5.88
C ILE A 110 -8.95 -5.83 -5.63
N ASP A 111 -8.99 -6.68 -4.61
CA ASP A 111 -10.20 -7.40 -4.22
C ASP A 111 -11.36 -6.47 -3.83
N GLN A 112 -11.08 -5.20 -3.55
CA GLN A 112 -12.10 -4.20 -3.23
C GLN A 112 -12.58 -3.38 -4.42
N PHE A 113 -12.03 -3.59 -5.62
CA PHE A 113 -12.37 -2.77 -6.79
C PHE A 113 -13.85 -2.91 -7.16
N GLU A 114 -14.36 -4.12 -7.19
CA GLU A 114 -15.75 -4.37 -7.53
C GLU A 114 -16.71 -3.67 -6.57
N ASP A 115 -16.47 -3.77 -5.27
CA ASP A 115 -17.30 -3.15 -4.24
C ASP A 115 -17.28 -1.60 -4.31
N ASN A 116 -16.23 -1.04 -4.87
CA ASN A 116 -16.07 0.41 -5.02
C ASN A 116 -16.39 0.89 -6.45
N ASN A 117 -16.96 0.01 -7.28
CA ASN A 117 -17.31 0.32 -8.68
C ASN A 117 -16.13 0.83 -9.51
N ILE A 118 -14.93 0.33 -9.23
CA ILE A 118 -13.73 0.66 -10.00
C ILE A 118 -13.63 -0.32 -11.16
N GLU A 119 -13.59 0.21 -12.38
CA GLU A 119 -13.35 -0.61 -13.56
C GLU A 119 -11.85 -0.78 -13.79
N ASN A 120 -11.44 -2.01 -14.02
CA ASN A 120 -10.05 -2.34 -14.27
C ASN A 120 -9.87 -2.94 -15.68
N PHE A 121 -8.82 -2.47 -16.33
CA PHE A 121 -8.46 -2.90 -17.67
C PHE A 121 -7.05 -3.50 -17.63
N TRP A 122 -7.00 -4.83 -17.63
CA TRP A 122 -5.75 -5.59 -17.61
C TRP A 122 -5.22 -5.83 -19.01
N GLY A 123 -3.89 -5.80 -19.16
CA GLY A 123 -3.24 -6.04 -20.43
C GLY A 123 -3.36 -4.90 -21.41
N GLU A 124 -3.71 -3.71 -20.95
CA GLU A 124 -3.86 -2.52 -21.79
C GLU A 124 -2.72 -1.53 -21.53
N THR A 125 -2.35 -0.82 -22.58
CA THR A 125 -1.35 0.26 -22.51
C THR A 125 -1.95 1.59 -22.95
N VAL A 126 -1.43 2.64 -22.37
CA VAL A 126 -1.84 4.01 -22.71
C VAL A 126 -0.78 4.66 -23.59
#